data_301b5202382b4b365e43ff7d466fec5b
#
_entry.id   301b5202382b4b365e43ff7d466fec5b
#
_cell.length_a   1.000
_cell.length_b   1.000
_cell.length_c   1.000
_cell.angle_alpha   90.00
_cell.angle_beta   90.00
_cell.angle_gamma   90.00
#
_symmetry.space_group_name_H-M   'P 1'
#
loop_
_entity.id
_entity.type
_entity.pdbx_description
1 polymer ?
#
loop_
_entity_poly.entity_id
_entity_poly.type
_entity_poly.pdbx_seq_one_letter_code
_entity_poly.pdbx_strand_id
1 'polypeptide(L)'
;GFTRDKVVRFLVQQAKTIGYNITINLDESEWTMSYEIEEIKSVNDSLRLKANDTINNIKSLKWQGTELQLTELAKALKESNLLNPELSQKAIFERFKEFMQVENFNEADKLKEIRKRTKDKTPLLNILETSLNNWIHRKD
;
A
#
# COMPACT_ATOMS: atom_id res chain seq x y z
N GLY A 1 -28.63 18.81 40.23
CA GLY A 1 -27.30 18.30 40.36
C GLY A 1 -27.06 17.09 39.47
N PHE A 2 -25.82 16.89 39.05
CA PHE A 2 -25.45 15.75 38.25
C PHE A 2 -25.37 14.50 39.14
N THR A 3 -26.04 13.44 38.72
CA THR A 3 -25.85 12.14 39.35
C THR A 3 -24.59 11.49 38.76
N ARG A 4 -23.98 10.55 39.50
CA ARG A 4 -22.81 9.81 39.04
C ARG A 4 -23.08 9.10 37.73
N ASP A 5 -24.27 8.49 37.60
CA ASP A 5 -24.65 7.78 36.39
C ASP A 5 -24.65 8.68 35.16
N LYS A 6 -25.11 9.90 35.31
CA LYS A 6 -25.11 10.89 34.21
C LYS A 6 -23.70 11.28 33.80
N VAL A 7 -22.80 11.47 34.78
CA VAL A 7 -21.39 11.79 34.49
C VAL A 7 -20.73 10.63 33.78
N VAL A 8 -20.91 9.40 34.26
CA VAL A 8 -20.35 8.20 33.63
C VAL A 8 -20.85 8.05 32.20
N ARG A 9 -22.15 8.18 31.96
CA ARG A 9 -22.73 8.09 30.62
C ARG A 9 -22.18 9.16 29.67
N PHE A 10 -22.03 10.35 30.19
CA PHE A 10 -21.45 11.45 29.40
C PHE A 10 -20.01 11.14 28.96
N LEU A 11 -19.17 10.70 29.90
CA LEU A 11 -17.77 10.36 29.60
C LEU A 11 -17.66 9.22 28.59
N VAL A 12 -18.46 8.16 28.78
CA VAL A 12 -18.48 7.01 27.86
C VAL A 12 -18.92 7.46 26.47
N GLN A 13 -19.94 8.32 26.37
CA GLN A 13 -20.43 8.81 25.09
C GLN A 13 -19.39 9.67 24.38
N GLN A 14 -18.72 10.56 25.11
CA GLN A 14 -17.65 11.38 24.53
C GLN A 14 -16.49 10.51 24.00
N ALA A 15 -16.11 9.50 24.76
CA ALA A 15 -15.06 8.58 24.33
C ALA A 15 -15.43 7.85 23.05
N LYS A 16 -16.67 7.37 22.93
CA LYS A 16 -17.14 6.70 21.71
C LYS A 16 -17.07 7.61 20.48
N THR A 17 -17.38 8.88 20.67
CA THR A 17 -17.35 9.86 19.58
C THR A 17 -15.96 9.99 18.96
N ILE A 18 -14.89 9.85 19.76
CA ILE A 18 -13.51 9.94 19.31
C ILE A 18 -12.86 8.56 19.04
N GLY A 19 -13.63 7.49 19.08
CA GLY A 19 -13.15 6.15 18.71
C GLY A 19 -12.61 5.31 19.87
N TYR A 20 -13.03 5.57 21.10
CA TYR A 20 -12.62 4.80 22.28
C TYR A 20 -13.83 4.22 23.00
N ASN A 21 -13.66 3.01 23.54
CA ASN A 21 -14.58 2.43 24.50
C ASN A 21 -14.00 2.64 25.89
N ILE A 22 -14.82 3.21 26.78
CA ILE A 22 -14.44 3.39 28.18
C ILE A 22 -15.42 2.62 29.06
N THR A 23 -14.88 1.80 29.96
CA THR A 23 -15.63 1.16 31.02
C THR A 23 -15.25 1.82 32.31
N ILE A 24 -16.23 2.37 33.03
CA ILE A 24 -16.00 3.06 34.30
C ILE A 24 -16.65 2.25 35.40
N ASN A 25 -15.84 1.83 36.36
CA ASN A 25 -16.29 1.12 37.53
C ASN A 25 -16.24 2.05 38.73
N LEU A 26 -17.35 2.16 39.45
CA LEU A 26 -17.46 2.97 40.66
C LEU A 26 -17.49 2.04 41.87
N ASP A 27 -16.56 2.26 42.80
CA ASP A 27 -16.60 1.62 44.10
C ASP A 27 -17.26 2.59 45.09
N GLU A 28 -18.50 2.35 45.40
CA GLU A 28 -19.29 3.23 46.29
C GLU A 28 -18.78 3.22 47.71
N SER A 29 -18.16 2.12 48.16
CA SER A 29 -17.69 2.02 49.54
C SER A 29 -16.46 2.89 49.81
N GLU A 30 -15.58 3.03 48.82
CA GLU A 30 -14.35 3.79 48.95
C GLU A 30 -14.36 5.11 48.15
N TRP A 31 -15.42 5.35 47.39
CA TRP A 31 -15.54 6.52 46.51
C TRP A 31 -14.43 6.59 45.47
N THR A 32 -13.91 5.44 45.05
CA THR A 32 -12.90 5.34 44.00
C THR A 32 -13.55 5.04 42.68
N MET A 33 -12.92 5.52 41.62
CA MET A 33 -13.35 5.28 40.25
C MET A 33 -12.16 4.73 39.46
N SER A 34 -12.36 3.60 38.83
CA SER A 34 -11.40 3.05 37.90
C SER A 34 -12.00 3.05 36.51
N TYR A 35 -11.15 3.06 35.50
CA TYR A 35 -11.62 3.03 34.12
C TYR A 35 -10.68 2.22 33.24
N GLU A 36 -11.25 1.66 32.21
CA GLU A 36 -10.51 0.99 31.15
C GLU A 36 -10.85 1.65 29.82
N ILE A 37 -9.85 1.87 29.01
CA ILE A 37 -10.00 2.48 27.69
C ILE A 37 -9.54 1.47 26.64
N GLU A 38 -10.44 1.15 25.72
CA GLU A 38 -10.11 0.35 24.55
C GLU A 38 -10.34 1.17 23.28
N GLU A 39 -9.34 1.22 22.44
CA GLU A 39 -9.48 1.82 21.15
C GLU A 39 -10.30 0.91 20.22
N ILE A 40 -11.22 1.50 19.45
CA ILE A 40 -12.01 0.74 18.46
C ILE A 40 -11.15 0.53 17.22
N LYS A 41 -10.09 -0.27 17.35
CA LYS A 41 -9.11 -0.49 16.27
C LYS A 41 -9.70 -1.23 15.09
N SER A 42 -10.47 -2.29 15.34
CA SER A 42 -10.99 -3.14 14.27
C SER A 42 -11.84 -2.37 13.26
N VAL A 43 -12.68 -1.45 13.73
CA VAL A 43 -13.52 -0.62 12.85
C VAL A 43 -12.68 0.40 12.11
N ASN A 44 -11.77 1.07 12.80
CA ASN A 44 -10.88 2.07 12.19
C ASN A 44 -9.95 1.43 11.15
N ASP A 45 -9.40 0.26 11.45
CA ASP A 45 -8.52 -0.46 10.52
C ASP A 45 -9.28 -0.92 9.29
N SER A 46 -10.52 -1.41 9.46
CA SER A 46 -11.37 -1.81 8.34
C SER A 46 -11.69 -0.63 7.43
N LEU A 47 -12.00 0.54 8.00
CA LEU A 47 -12.27 1.76 7.23
C LEU A 47 -11.03 2.25 6.49
N ARG A 48 -9.87 2.20 7.13
CA ARG A 48 -8.59 2.56 6.49
C ARG A 48 -8.28 1.65 5.32
N LEU A 49 -8.44 0.33 5.50
CA LEU A 49 -8.19 -0.64 4.44
C LEU A 49 -9.11 -0.41 3.24
N LYS A 50 -10.40 -0.17 3.48
CA LYS A 50 -11.35 0.14 2.41
C LYS A 50 -11.00 1.44 1.69
N ALA A 51 -10.63 2.48 2.43
CA ALA A 51 -10.24 3.76 1.85
C ALA A 51 -8.96 3.60 1.02
N ASN A 52 -7.96 2.88 1.52
CA ASN A 52 -6.72 2.62 0.81
C ASN A 52 -6.96 1.80 -0.46
N ASP A 53 -7.78 0.76 -0.38
CA ASP A 53 -8.13 -0.04 -1.56
C ASP A 53 -8.82 0.81 -2.63
N THR A 54 -9.75 1.68 -2.23
CA THR A 54 -10.44 2.58 -3.16
C THR A 54 -9.47 3.55 -3.80
N ILE A 55 -8.58 4.17 -3.00
CA ILE A 55 -7.57 5.11 -3.49
C ILE A 55 -6.62 4.39 -4.45
N ASN A 56 -6.15 3.20 -4.09
CA ASN A 56 -5.25 2.42 -4.91
C ASN A 56 -5.88 2.05 -6.24
N ASN A 57 -7.15 1.65 -6.25
CA ASN A 57 -7.88 1.30 -7.47
C ASN A 57 -8.07 2.51 -8.40
N ILE A 58 -8.27 3.71 -7.83
CA ILE A 58 -8.50 4.92 -8.61
C ILE A 58 -7.18 5.54 -9.09
N LYS A 59 -6.15 5.56 -8.22
CA LYS A 59 -4.91 6.30 -8.46
C LYS A 59 -3.71 5.43 -8.82
N SER A 60 -3.85 4.11 -8.83
CA SER A 60 -2.74 3.24 -9.16
C SER A 60 -2.42 3.29 -10.65
N LEU A 61 -1.17 3.09 -10.98
CA LEU A 61 -0.75 2.98 -12.38
C LEU A 61 -1.24 1.69 -13.02
N LYS A 62 -1.47 0.66 -12.23
CA LYS A 62 -1.99 -0.63 -12.65
C LYS A 62 -1.39 -1.13 -13.97
N TRP A 63 -0.37 -1.97 -13.86
CA TRP A 63 0.36 -2.49 -15.02
C TRP A 63 -0.57 -3.23 -15.98
N GLN A 64 -0.56 -2.83 -17.25
CA GLN A 64 -1.38 -3.46 -18.29
C GLN A 64 -0.57 -4.43 -19.17
N GLY A 65 0.74 -4.47 -18.99
CA GLY A 65 1.60 -5.40 -19.72
C GLY A 65 1.71 -6.75 -19.04
N THR A 66 2.62 -7.58 -19.54
CA THR A 66 2.87 -8.89 -18.98
C THR A 66 3.83 -8.81 -17.78
N GLU A 67 3.88 -9.88 -16.99
CA GLU A 67 4.84 -10.00 -15.89
C GLU A 67 6.28 -9.97 -16.41
N LEU A 68 6.51 -10.59 -17.56
CA LEU A 68 7.82 -10.60 -18.22
C LEU A 68 8.26 -9.19 -18.60
N GLN A 69 7.35 -8.39 -19.14
CA GLN A 69 7.61 -7.00 -19.48
C GLN A 69 7.95 -6.17 -18.24
N LEU A 70 7.22 -6.33 -17.16
CA LEU A 70 7.51 -5.64 -15.92
C LEU A 70 8.88 -6.02 -15.37
N THR A 71 9.23 -7.30 -15.45
CA THR A 71 10.54 -7.81 -15.03
C THR A 71 11.65 -7.17 -15.86
N GLU A 72 11.48 -7.09 -17.18
CA GLU A 72 12.45 -6.44 -18.06
C GLU A 72 12.68 -4.99 -17.66
N LEU A 73 11.60 -4.24 -17.43
CA LEU A 73 11.69 -2.83 -17.03
C LEU A 73 12.43 -2.67 -15.71
N ALA A 74 12.03 -3.41 -14.69
CA ALA A 74 12.62 -3.32 -13.35
C ALA A 74 14.10 -3.73 -13.37
N LYS A 75 14.44 -4.81 -14.08
CA LYS A 75 15.82 -5.28 -14.18
C LYS A 75 16.70 -4.27 -14.95
N ALA A 76 16.18 -3.71 -16.01
CA ALA A 76 16.91 -2.69 -16.78
C ALA A 76 17.22 -1.46 -15.92
N LEU A 77 16.25 -1.01 -15.13
CA LEU A 77 16.47 0.12 -14.23
C LEU A 77 17.49 -0.22 -13.14
N LYS A 78 17.43 -1.43 -12.58
CA LYS A 78 18.41 -1.86 -11.59
C LYS A 78 19.82 -1.85 -12.16
N GLU A 79 20.01 -2.45 -13.34
CA GLU A 79 21.32 -2.57 -13.96
C GLU A 79 21.86 -1.23 -14.49
N SER A 80 20.97 -0.28 -14.75
CA SER A 80 21.35 1.05 -15.21
C SER A 80 21.99 1.92 -14.13
N ASN A 81 21.88 1.52 -12.87
CA ASN A 81 22.31 2.30 -11.69
C ASN A 81 21.58 3.64 -11.53
N LEU A 82 20.38 3.74 -12.08
CA LEU A 82 19.55 4.94 -11.94
C LEU A 82 18.67 4.91 -10.70
N LEU A 83 18.64 3.79 -9.99
CA LEU A 83 17.90 3.64 -8.73
C LEU A 83 18.88 3.61 -7.56
N ASN A 84 18.33 3.74 -6.34
CA ASN A 84 19.13 3.71 -5.12
C ASN A 84 19.99 2.45 -5.05
N PRO A 85 21.35 2.59 -5.02
CA PRO A 85 22.26 1.44 -5.04
C PRO A 85 22.17 0.56 -3.78
N GLU A 86 21.61 1.09 -2.69
CA GLU A 86 21.43 0.33 -1.46
C GLU A 86 20.28 -0.68 -1.52
N LEU A 87 19.36 -0.52 -2.49
CA LEU A 87 18.24 -1.44 -2.66
C LEU A 87 18.68 -2.72 -3.36
N SER A 88 18.32 -3.86 -2.76
CA SER A 88 18.56 -5.16 -3.38
C SER A 88 17.65 -5.35 -4.60
N GLN A 89 18.04 -6.26 -5.48
CA GLN A 89 17.20 -6.64 -6.62
C GLN A 89 15.81 -7.07 -6.16
N LYS A 90 15.76 -7.90 -5.12
CA LYS A 90 14.48 -8.36 -4.57
C LYS A 90 13.60 -7.20 -4.10
N ALA A 91 14.19 -6.23 -3.40
CA ALA A 91 13.46 -5.06 -2.92
C ALA A 91 12.91 -4.23 -4.09
N ILE A 92 13.69 -4.05 -5.14
CA ILE A 92 13.27 -3.31 -6.33
C ILE A 92 12.08 -4.01 -7.00
N PHE A 93 12.15 -5.32 -7.19
CA PHE A 93 11.05 -6.08 -7.78
C PHE A 93 9.78 -6.01 -6.93
N GLU A 94 9.91 -6.14 -5.61
CA GLU A 94 8.77 -6.03 -4.71
C GLU A 94 8.11 -4.67 -4.80
N ARG A 95 8.90 -3.60 -4.86
CA ARG A 95 8.41 -2.23 -5.01
C ARG A 95 7.68 -2.03 -6.33
N PHE A 96 8.21 -2.54 -7.42
CA PHE A 96 7.56 -2.44 -8.72
C PHE A 96 6.24 -3.19 -8.76
N LYS A 97 6.20 -4.42 -8.22
CA LYS A 97 4.97 -5.20 -8.16
C LYS A 97 3.90 -4.48 -7.35
N GLU A 98 4.27 -3.95 -6.20
CA GLU A 98 3.37 -3.21 -5.32
C GLU A 98 2.87 -1.92 -5.98
N PHE A 99 3.78 -1.13 -6.53
CA PHE A 99 3.45 0.14 -7.18
C PHE A 99 2.55 -0.04 -8.39
N MET A 100 2.79 -1.08 -9.17
CA MET A 100 2.01 -1.40 -10.38
C MET A 100 0.81 -2.29 -10.10
N GLN A 101 0.61 -2.68 -8.84
CA GLN A 101 -0.48 -3.57 -8.41
C GLN A 101 -0.54 -4.89 -9.19
N VAL A 102 0.62 -5.52 -9.33
CA VAL A 102 0.76 -6.83 -9.94
C VAL A 102 0.86 -7.88 -8.83
N GLU A 103 0.15 -8.99 -8.99
CA GLU A 103 0.24 -10.10 -8.06
C GLU A 103 1.67 -10.65 -8.03
N ASN A 104 2.06 -11.20 -6.88
CA ASN A 104 3.40 -11.74 -6.74
C ASN A 104 3.66 -12.87 -7.72
N PHE A 105 4.79 -12.82 -8.42
CA PHE A 105 5.23 -13.83 -9.36
C PHE A 105 6.72 -14.12 -9.11
N ASN A 106 7.22 -15.24 -9.68
CA ASN A 106 8.61 -15.61 -9.53
C ASN A 106 9.49 -14.86 -10.55
N GLU A 107 10.13 -13.80 -10.11
CA GLU A 107 11.00 -12.98 -10.96
C GLU A 107 12.23 -13.74 -11.45
N ALA A 108 12.72 -14.73 -10.70
CA ALA A 108 13.87 -15.54 -11.14
C ALA A 108 13.56 -16.31 -12.41
N ASP A 109 12.35 -16.87 -12.52
CA ASP A 109 11.91 -17.57 -13.72
C ASP A 109 11.81 -16.61 -14.91
N LYS A 110 11.27 -15.43 -14.68
CA LYS A 110 11.17 -14.39 -15.72
C LYS A 110 12.53 -13.92 -16.19
N LEU A 111 13.48 -13.76 -15.28
CA LEU A 111 14.85 -13.40 -15.61
C LEU A 111 15.53 -14.46 -16.46
N LYS A 112 15.28 -15.74 -16.17
CA LYS A 112 15.78 -16.85 -17.00
C LYS A 112 15.23 -16.79 -18.42
N GLU A 113 13.93 -16.49 -18.55
CA GLU A 113 13.31 -16.32 -19.88
C GLU A 113 13.96 -15.19 -20.66
N ILE A 114 14.23 -14.06 -20.00
CA ILE A 114 14.90 -12.92 -20.63
C ILE A 114 16.30 -13.31 -21.13
N ARG A 115 17.07 -14.03 -20.34
CA ARG A 115 18.41 -14.47 -20.72
C ARG A 115 18.43 -15.43 -21.91
N LYS A 116 17.34 -16.16 -22.13
CA LYS A 116 17.22 -17.11 -23.24
C LYS A 116 16.83 -16.46 -24.58
N ARG A 117 16.51 -15.18 -24.57
CA ARG A 117 16.12 -14.46 -25.79
C ARG A 117 17.26 -14.46 -26.80
N THR A 118 16.96 -14.79 -28.04
CA THR A 118 17.96 -14.90 -29.12
C THR A 118 17.84 -13.85 -30.19
N LYS A 119 16.63 -13.34 -30.45
CA LYS A 119 16.39 -12.32 -31.47
C LYS A 119 16.30 -10.93 -30.84
N ASP A 120 15.11 -10.47 -30.55
CA ASP A 120 14.94 -9.21 -29.84
C ASP A 120 15.10 -9.45 -28.34
N LYS A 121 16.19 -8.97 -27.77
CA LYS A 121 16.49 -9.19 -26.34
C LYS A 121 15.80 -8.20 -25.43
N THR A 122 15.36 -7.08 -25.94
CA THR A 122 14.76 -6.00 -25.15
C THR A 122 13.47 -5.48 -25.77
N PRO A 123 12.46 -6.35 -26.00
CA PRO A 123 11.24 -5.91 -26.68
C PRO A 123 10.46 -4.84 -25.94
N LEU A 124 10.41 -4.89 -24.60
CA LEU A 124 9.72 -3.85 -23.85
C LEU A 124 10.43 -2.50 -23.97
N LEU A 125 11.76 -2.49 -23.82
CA LEU A 125 12.52 -1.24 -23.93
C LEU A 125 12.38 -0.65 -25.31
N ASN A 126 12.33 -1.49 -26.35
CA ASN A 126 12.09 -1.05 -27.72
C ASN A 126 10.70 -0.42 -27.88
N ILE A 127 9.68 -0.98 -27.23
CA ILE A 127 8.33 -0.39 -27.21
C ILE A 127 8.37 0.99 -26.58
N LEU A 128 9.05 1.12 -25.44
CA LEU A 128 9.14 2.39 -24.71
C LEU A 128 9.89 3.43 -25.53
N GLU A 129 11.00 3.05 -26.13
CA GLU A 129 11.79 3.92 -26.98
C GLU A 129 10.96 4.42 -28.19
N THR A 130 10.31 3.49 -28.88
CA THR A 130 9.46 3.81 -30.02
C THR A 130 8.32 4.74 -29.63
N SER A 131 7.69 4.46 -28.50
CA SER A 131 6.57 5.28 -28.02
C SER A 131 7.01 6.71 -27.70
N LEU A 132 8.16 6.85 -27.05
CA LEU A 132 8.70 8.17 -26.74
C LEU A 132 9.11 8.92 -28.00
N ASN A 133 9.78 8.25 -28.93
CA ASN A 133 10.18 8.85 -30.21
C ASN A 133 8.96 9.30 -31.03
N ASN A 134 7.90 8.50 -31.05
CA ASN A 134 6.66 8.86 -31.74
C ASN A 134 6.04 10.12 -31.14
N TRP A 135 6.04 10.23 -29.81
CA TRP A 135 5.56 11.45 -29.14
C TRP A 135 6.42 12.67 -29.51
N ILE A 136 7.75 12.51 -29.47
CA ILE A 136 8.68 13.61 -29.82
C ILE A 136 8.41 14.14 -31.23
N HIS A 137 8.16 13.26 -32.19
CA HIS A 137 7.94 13.61 -33.57
C HIS A 137 6.50 14.03 -33.89
N ARG A 138 5.58 13.82 -32.97
CA ARG A 138 4.17 14.19 -33.14
C ARG A 138 4.02 15.69 -32.98
N LYS A 139 3.33 16.32 -33.93
CA LYS A 139 2.99 17.73 -33.80
C LYS A 139 1.71 17.87 -33.00
N ASP A 140 1.77 18.62 -31.92
CA ASP A 140 0.61 18.93 -31.09
C ASP A 140 -0.22 20.06 -31.72
#